data_f5c060dd4f96297dc46f3545b9087d53
#
_entry.id   f5c060dd4f96297dc46f3545b9087d53
#
_cell.length_a   1.000
_cell.length_b   1.000
_cell.length_c   1.000
_cell.angle_alpha   90.00
_cell.angle_beta   90.00
_cell.angle_gamma   90.00
#
_symmetry.space_group_name_H-M   'P 1'
#
loop_
_entity.id
_entity.type
_entity.pdbx_description
1 polymer ?
#
loop_
_entity_poly.entity_id
_entity_poly.type
_entity_poly.pdbx_seq_one_letter_code
_entity_poly.pdbx_strand_id
1 'polypeptide(L)'
;MTAQTIDLHVNPSDETIRLGALAVRFLISAGDASGSVSVFELMVPGAQRLAAPAHSHDHYEETIYGLEGVLTWTVDGKRIDVGPGQALCIPRGAVHRFDNATDQDVKALCVITPAAIGPQYFREAFEALRSAA
;
A
#
# COMPACT_ATOMS: atom_id res chain seq x y z
N MET A 1 -4.10 -20.78 -34.21
CA MET A 1 -3.99 -19.97 -32.99
C MET A 1 -5.39 -19.59 -32.53
N THR A 2 -5.79 -20.05 -31.37
CA THR A 2 -7.07 -19.70 -30.80
C THR A 2 -6.99 -18.33 -30.15
N ALA A 3 -7.96 -17.47 -30.43
CA ALA A 3 -8.07 -16.18 -29.74
C ALA A 3 -8.32 -16.43 -28.25
N GLN A 4 -7.54 -15.76 -27.40
CA GLN A 4 -7.72 -15.82 -25.97
C GLN A 4 -8.96 -14.99 -25.60
N THR A 5 -9.90 -15.61 -24.90
CA THR A 5 -11.05 -14.87 -24.37
C THR A 5 -10.60 -14.00 -23.20
N ILE A 6 -10.85 -12.72 -23.30
CA ILE A 6 -10.59 -11.79 -22.22
C ILE A 6 -11.89 -11.55 -21.47
N ASP A 7 -11.89 -11.91 -20.19
CA ASP A 7 -13.02 -11.69 -19.30
C ASP A 7 -12.76 -10.43 -18.49
N LEU A 8 -13.41 -9.34 -18.89
CA LEU A 8 -13.23 -8.05 -18.24
C LEU A 8 -14.32 -7.83 -17.21
N HIS A 9 -13.93 -7.44 -16.03
CA HIS A 9 -14.86 -7.11 -14.97
C HIS A 9 -14.31 -5.98 -14.10
N VAL A 10 -15.21 -5.28 -13.43
CA VAL A 10 -14.84 -4.26 -12.46
C VAL A 10 -15.02 -4.86 -11.08
N ASN A 11 -13.92 -4.94 -10.32
CA ASN A 11 -13.96 -5.51 -8.98
C ASN A 11 -14.69 -4.56 -8.03
N PRO A 12 -15.61 -5.08 -7.21
CA PRO A 12 -16.11 -4.29 -6.08
C PRO A 12 -14.96 -4.09 -5.09
N SER A 13 -14.70 -2.85 -4.74
CA SER A 13 -13.60 -2.51 -3.82
C SER A 13 -14.09 -2.51 -2.37
N ASP A 14 -14.57 -3.65 -1.92
CA ASP A 14 -15.14 -3.84 -0.59
C ASP A 14 -14.22 -4.55 0.39
N GLU A 15 -13.08 -5.09 -0.07
CA GLU A 15 -12.10 -5.76 0.76
C GLU A 15 -11.23 -4.72 1.47
N THR A 16 -11.59 -4.37 2.71
CA THR A 16 -10.85 -3.40 3.52
C THR A 16 -10.33 -4.05 4.78
N ILE A 17 -9.03 -3.92 5.03
CA ILE A 17 -8.36 -4.41 6.23
C ILE A 17 -7.99 -3.19 7.08
N ARG A 18 -8.31 -3.24 8.39
CA ARG A 18 -8.15 -2.10 9.28
C ARG A 18 -7.27 -2.43 10.47
N LEU A 19 -6.47 -1.43 10.87
CA LEU A 19 -5.79 -1.39 12.17
C LEU A 19 -6.10 -0.02 12.77
N GLY A 20 -7.09 0.03 13.68
CA GLY A 20 -7.62 1.29 14.16
C GLY A 20 -8.18 2.11 13.00
N ALA A 21 -7.71 3.34 12.85
CA ALA A 21 -8.11 4.22 11.75
C ALA A 21 -7.24 4.06 10.49
N LEU A 22 -6.13 3.33 10.58
CA LEU A 22 -5.35 2.94 9.41
C LEU A 22 -6.11 1.88 8.62
N ALA A 23 -6.20 2.02 7.32
CA ALA A 23 -6.93 1.07 6.48
C ALA A 23 -6.21 0.84 5.16
N VAL A 24 -6.34 -0.39 4.67
CA VAL A 24 -5.88 -0.79 3.34
C VAL A 24 -7.08 -1.39 2.61
N ARG A 25 -7.40 -0.84 1.45
CA ARG A 25 -8.52 -1.31 0.62
C ARG A 25 -8.01 -1.86 -0.69
N PHE A 26 -8.14 -3.16 -0.89
CA PHE A 26 -7.66 -3.82 -2.10
C PHE A 26 -8.59 -3.55 -3.29
N LEU A 27 -7.98 -3.19 -4.41
CA LEU A 27 -8.66 -2.92 -5.67
C LEU A 27 -8.37 -4.03 -6.68
N ILE A 28 -7.11 -4.44 -6.81
CA ILE A 28 -6.66 -5.51 -7.71
C ILE A 28 -5.75 -6.43 -6.92
N SER A 29 -6.05 -7.72 -6.95
CA SER A 29 -5.24 -8.78 -6.33
C SER A 29 -4.59 -9.65 -7.40
N ALA A 30 -3.67 -10.52 -7.00
CA ALA A 30 -2.88 -11.35 -7.91
C ALA A 30 -3.73 -12.14 -8.91
N GLY A 31 -4.88 -12.66 -8.50
CA GLY A 31 -5.77 -13.43 -9.37
C GLY A 31 -6.42 -12.64 -10.49
N ASP A 32 -6.47 -11.31 -10.38
CA ASP A 32 -7.08 -10.44 -11.39
C ASP A 32 -6.14 -10.17 -12.56
N ALA A 33 -4.83 -10.27 -12.35
CA ALA A 33 -3.82 -9.82 -13.31
C ALA A 33 -2.69 -10.82 -13.47
N SER A 34 -2.97 -12.11 -13.39
CA SER A 34 -1.98 -13.21 -13.59
C SER A 34 -0.75 -13.07 -12.67
N GLY A 35 -0.89 -12.44 -11.52
CA GLY A 35 0.19 -12.28 -10.56
C GLY A 35 1.17 -11.15 -10.87
N SER A 36 0.93 -10.34 -11.91
CA SER A 36 1.85 -9.28 -12.32
C SER A 36 1.72 -8.00 -11.49
N VAL A 37 0.55 -7.75 -10.91
CA VAL A 37 0.30 -6.51 -10.16
C VAL A 37 -0.75 -6.73 -9.09
N SER A 38 -0.58 -6.07 -7.94
CA SER A 38 -1.67 -5.80 -7.01
C SER A 38 -1.76 -4.31 -6.74
N VAL A 39 -2.96 -3.82 -6.48
CA VAL A 39 -3.24 -2.41 -6.28
C VAL A 39 -4.15 -2.25 -5.07
N PHE A 40 -3.77 -1.35 -4.18
CA PHE A 40 -4.61 -1.04 -3.02
C PHE A 40 -4.54 0.45 -2.68
N GLU A 41 -5.57 0.93 -2.01
CA GLU A 41 -5.55 2.25 -1.38
C GLU A 41 -5.09 2.14 0.05
N LEU A 42 -4.22 3.05 0.45
CA LEU A 42 -3.74 3.21 1.81
C LEU A 42 -4.39 4.47 2.39
N MET A 43 -5.06 4.33 3.52
CA MET A 43 -5.72 5.45 4.21
C MET A 43 -5.07 5.61 5.58
N VAL A 44 -4.38 6.74 5.77
CA VAL A 44 -3.60 7.04 6.98
C VAL A 44 -4.24 8.21 7.70
N PRO A 45 -4.74 8.01 8.92
CA PRO A 45 -5.41 9.08 9.65
C PRO A 45 -4.42 10.18 10.04
N GLY A 46 -4.93 11.42 10.09
CA GLY A 46 -4.16 12.56 10.56
C GLY A 46 -4.01 12.56 12.08
N ALA A 47 -3.02 13.32 12.56
CA ALA A 47 -2.75 13.53 13.98
C ALA A 47 -2.48 12.25 14.79
N GLN A 48 -2.22 11.14 14.13
CA GLN A 48 -1.89 9.89 14.79
C GLN A 48 -0.52 9.41 14.35
N ARG A 49 0.34 9.20 15.32
CA ARG A 49 1.64 8.60 15.06
C ARG A 49 1.45 7.09 14.91
N LEU A 50 1.67 6.61 13.70
CA LEU A 50 1.70 5.17 13.46
C LEU A 50 3.09 4.66 13.79
N ALA A 51 3.17 3.74 14.74
CA ALA A 51 4.40 3.06 15.08
C ALA A 51 4.66 1.87 14.14
N ALA A 52 4.42 2.06 12.84
CA ALA A 52 4.73 1.02 11.87
C ALA A 52 6.25 0.87 11.77
N PRO A 53 6.80 -0.32 11.99
CA PRO A 53 8.24 -0.52 11.89
C PRO A 53 8.71 -0.35 10.45
N ALA A 54 9.93 0.14 10.29
CA ALA A 54 10.59 0.16 9.00
C ALA A 54 10.76 -1.28 8.50
N HIS A 55 10.58 -1.48 7.21
CA HIS A 55 10.69 -2.81 6.59
C HIS A 55 11.23 -2.71 5.18
N SER A 56 11.65 -3.83 4.63
CA SER A 56 12.11 -3.92 3.24
C SER A 56 11.49 -5.12 2.56
N HIS A 57 11.41 -5.05 1.24
CA HIS A 57 10.86 -6.11 0.41
C HIS A 57 11.85 -6.45 -0.71
N ASP A 58 12.33 -7.71 -0.74
CA ASP A 58 13.32 -8.13 -1.71
C ASP A 58 12.73 -8.64 -3.03
N HIS A 59 11.42 -8.92 -3.05
CA HIS A 59 10.78 -9.63 -4.14
C HIS A 59 9.85 -8.77 -4.98
N TYR A 60 9.65 -7.51 -4.62
CA TYR A 60 8.76 -6.61 -5.37
C TYR A 60 9.15 -5.15 -5.17
N GLU A 61 8.68 -4.33 -6.10
CA GLU A 61 8.75 -2.89 -6.00
C GLU A 61 7.39 -2.34 -5.59
N GLU A 62 7.42 -1.23 -4.86
CA GLU A 62 6.20 -0.57 -4.42
C GLU A 62 6.18 0.85 -4.97
N THR A 63 5.13 1.18 -5.73
CA THR A 63 4.92 2.53 -6.25
C THR A 63 3.75 3.16 -5.51
N ILE A 64 3.95 4.36 -5.00
CA ILE A 64 2.94 5.12 -4.28
C ILE A 64 2.54 6.32 -5.12
N TYR A 65 1.23 6.53 -5.28
CA TYR A 65 0.68 7.71 -5.93
C TYR A 65 -0.23 8.45 -4.96
N GLY A 66 0.06 9.72 -4.70
CA GLY A 66 -0.73 10.53 -3.77
C GLY A 66 -2.09 10.89 -4.32
N LEU A 67 -3.14 10.68 -3.53
CA LEU A 67 -4.52 11.03 -3.87
C LEU A 67 -5.02 12.21 -3.04
N GLU A 68 -4.88 12.15 -1.73
CA GLU A 68 -5.33 13.19 -0.81
C GLU A 68 -4.31 13.35 0.32
N GLY A 69 -4.02 14.59 0.69
CA GLY A 69 -3.10 14.90 1.77
C GLY A 69 -1.65 14.62 1.43
N VAL A 70 -0.76 14.80 2.39
CA VAL A 70 0.69 14.61 2.23
C VAL A 70 1.17 13.55 3.21
N LEU A 71 1.81 12.52 2.70
CA LEU A 71 2.40 11.46 3.49
C LEU A 71 3.92 11.56 3.40
N THR A 72 4.59 11.44 4.55
CA THR A 72 6.05 11.46 4.60
C THR A 72 6.57 10.03 4.58
N TRP A 73 7.40 9.73 3.58
CA TRP A 73 8.07 8.44 3.45
C TRP A 73 9.53 8.60 3.85
N THR A 74 10.05 7.60 4.56
CA THR A 74 11.48 7.47 4.83
C THR A 74 11.97 6.25 4.09
N VAL A 75 12.87 6.44 3.13
CA VAL A 75 13.40 5.38 2.27
C VAL A 75 14.92 5.40 2.39
N ASP A 76 15.50 4.33 2.92
CA ASP A 76 16.93 4.22 3.21
C ASP A 76 17.46 5.45 3.96
N GLY A 77 16.72 5.90 4.96
CA GLY A 77 17.07 7.05 5.79
C GLY A 77 16.76 8.41 5.20
N LYS A 78 16.29 8.47 3.96
CA LYS A 78 15.94 9.75 3.30
C LYS A 78 14.44 9.99 3.41
N ARG A 79 14.07 11.18 3.88
CA ARG A 79 12.66 11.59 4.01
C ARG A 79 12.21 12.28 2.73
N ILE A 80 11.02 11.90 2.27
CA ILE A 80 10.40 12.55 1.12
C ILE A 80 8.89 12.63 1.35
N ASP A 81 8.32 13.81 1.08
CA ASP A 81 6.88 14.03 1.15
C ASP A 81 6.26 13.73 -0.20
N VAL A 82 5.15 12.98 -0.18
CA VAL A 82 4.37 12.67 -1.37
C VAL A 82 2.97 13.23 -1.19
N GLY A 83 2.64 14.21 -2.01
CA GLY A 83 1.34 14.86 -2.02
C GLY A 83 0.48 14.41 -3.20
N PRO A 84 -0.72 15.00 -3.35
CA PRO A 84 -1.63 14.64 -4.44
C PRO A 84 -0.98 14.83 -5.81
N GLY A 85 -1.12 13.82 -6.67
CA GLY A 85 -0.57 13.85 -8.02
C GLY A 85 0.92 13.54 -8.12
N GLN A 86 1.58 13.25 -6.99
CA GLN A 86 3.00 12.90 -6.97
C GLN A 86 3.18 11.39 -6.79
N ALA A 87 4.26 10.85 -7.33
CA ALA A 87 4.54 9.43 -7.26
C ALA A 87 5.94 9.17 -6.71
N LEU A 88 6.06 8.08 -5.96
CA LEU A 88 7.33 7.60 -5.42
C LEU A 88 7.44 6.11 -5.72
N CYS A 89 8.57 5.69 -6.31
CA CYS A 89 8.87 4.28 -6.46
C CYS A 89 9.88 3.86 -5.40
N ILE A 90 9.53 2.85 -4.62
CA ILE A 90 10.41 2.25 -3.62
C ILE A 90 11.01 1.00 -4.24
N PRO A 91 12.33 0.98 -4.52
CA PRO A 91 12.95 -0.17 -5.15
C PRO A 91 13.05 -1.36 -4.20
N ARG A 92 13.24 -2.53 -4.77
CA ARG A 92 13.48 -3.76 -4.01
C ARG A 92 14.64 -3.58 -3.04
N GLY A 93 14.48 -4.07 -1.83
CA GLY A 93 15.53 -4.04 -0.80
C GLY A 93 15.65 -2.73 -0.04
N ALA A 94 15.01 -1.65 -0.46
CA ALA A 94 15.07 -0.39 0.26
C ALA A 94 14.28 -0.48 1.57
N VAL A 95 14.90 -0.08 2.66
CA VAL A 95 14.24 -0.01 3.97
C VAL A 95 13.35 1.23 3.99
N HIS A 96 12.07 1.04 4.26
CA HIS A 96 11.13 2.15 4.18
C HIS A 96 10.05 2.09 5.27
N ARG A 97 9.50 3.25 5.56
CA ARG A 97 8.35 3.45 6.42
C ARG A 97 7.64 4.75 6.04
N PHE A 98 6.43 4.93 6.54
CA PHE A 98 5.70 6.18 6.32
C PHE A 98 5.18 6.74 7.64
N ASP A 99 4.99 8.06 7.65
CA ASP A 99 4.39 8.81 8.75
C ASP A 99 3.43 9.85 8.19
N ASN A 100 2.30 10.04 8.84
CA ASN A 100 1.45 11.19 8.59
C ASN A 100 1.72 12.24 9.67
N ALA A 101 2.52 13.24 9.33
CA ALA A 101 2.90 14.31 10.24
C ALA A 101 1.88 15.46 10.26
N THR A 102 0.79 15.35 9.49
CA THR A 102 -0.24 16.38 9.38
C THR A 102 -1.47 16.02 10.21
N ASP A 103 -2.38 16.97 10.39
CA ASP A 103 -3.69 16.72 11.01
C ASP A 103 -4.76 16.33 9.99
N GLN A 104 -4.39 16.19 8.73
CA GLN A 104 -5.29 15.77 7.66
C GLN A 104 -5.17 14.27 7.42
N ASP A 105 -6.27 13.64 7.06
CA ASP A 105 -6.24 12.26 6.58
C ASP A 105 -5.55 12.18 5.22
N VAL A 106 -4.78 11.13 5.01
CA VAL A 106 -4.06 10.90 3.76
C VAL A 106 -4.61 9.67 3.08
N LYS A 107 -4.77 9.77 1.76
CA LYS A 107 -5.09 8.63 0.90
C LYS A 107 -4.06 8.53 -0.20
N ALA A 108 -3.53 7.34 -0.41
CA ALA A 108 -2.57 7.05 -1.46
C ALA A 108 -2.94 5.76 -2.17
N LEU A 109 -2.58 5.68 -3.45
CA LEU A 109 -2.69 4.44 -4.23
C LEU A 109 -1.34 3.75 -4.20
N CYS A 110 -1.33 2.46 -3.87
CA CYS A 110 -0.11 1.66 -3.83
C CYS A 110 -0.18 0.56 -4.88
N VAL A 111 0.89 0.42 -5.65
CA VAL A 111 1.01 -0.56 -6.73
C VAL A 111 2.21 -1.45 -6.43
N ILE A 112 1.96 -2.74 -6.33
CA ILE A 112 2.97 -3.76 -6.03
C ILE A 112 3.24 -4.58 -7.27
N THR A 113 4.50 -4.63 -7.70
CA THR A 113 4.92 -5.33 -8.92
C THR A 113 6.16 -6.20 -8.66
N PRO A 114 6.05 -7.54 -8.83
CA PRO A 114 4.83 -8.34 -9.06
C PRO A 114 3.90 -8.36 -7.84
N ALA A 115 2.74 -8.98 -7.96
CA ALA A 115 1.71 -9.04 -6.93
C ALA A 115 2.10 -9.97 -5.78
N ALA A 116 3.16 -9.63 -5.06
CA ALA A 116 3.75 -10.47 -4.02
C ALA A 116 3.00 -10.40 -2.69
N ILE A 117 2.19 -9.36 -2.48
CA ILE A 117 1.38 -9.23 -1.27
C ILE A 117 -0.08 -9.01 -1.64
N GLY A 118 -0.95 -9.49 -0.76
CA GLY A 118 -2.39 -9.37 -0.91
C GLY A 118 -3.07 -9.09 0.42
N PRO A 119 -4.40 -9.19 0.50
CA PRO A 119 -5.13 -8.91 1.73
C PRO A 119 -4.64 -9.70 2.94
N GLN A 120 -4.27 -10.97 2.75
CA GLN A 120 -3.82 -11.83 3.84
C GLN A 120 -2.54 -11.31 4.50
N TYR A 121 -1.61 -10.74 3.72
CA TYR A 121 -0.41 -10.13 4.26
C TYR A 121 -0.75 -9.04 5.30
N PHE A 122 -1.70 -8.18 4.97
CA PHE A 122 -2.10 -7.09 5.86
C PHE A 122 -2.90 -7.59 7.06
N ARG A 123 -3.73 -8.61 6.89
CA ARG A 123 -4.43 -9.23 8.03
C ARG A 123 -3.43 -9.76 9.05
N GLU A 124 -2.41 -10.47 8.62
CA GLU A 124 -1.38 -11.01 9.48
C GLU A 124 -0.50 -9.91 10.10
N ALA A 125 -0.10 -8.91 9.31
CA ALA A 125 0.70 -7.80 9.78
C ALA A 125 -0.04 -6.98 10.84
N PHE A 126 -1.31 -6.67 10.60
CA PHE A 126 -2.12 -5.89 11.54
C PHE A 126 -2.42 -6.68 12.82
N GLU A 127 -2.64 -7.99 12.71
CA GLU A 127 -2.82 -8.85 13.87
C GLU A 127 -1.57 -8.89 14.73
N ALA A 128 -0.39 -8.98 14.11
CA ALA A 128 0.89 -8.94 14.83
C ALA A 128 1.08 -7.62 15.58
N LEU A 129 0.71 -6.49 14.97
CA LEU A 129 0.79 -5.18 15.60
C LEU A 129 -0.19 -5.04 16.77
N ARG A 130 -1.41 -5.58 16.65
CA ARG A 130 -2.37 -5.61 17.77
C ARG A 130 -1.85 -6.43 18.93
N SER A 131 -1.25 -7.57 18.66
CA SER A 131 -0.75 -8.48 19.69
C SER A 131 0.48 -7.95 20.41
N ALA A 132 1.23 -7.06 19.77
CA ALA A 132 2.44 -6.43 20.33
C ALA A 132 2.13 -5.20 21.19
N ALA A 133 0.89 -4.73 21.19
CA ALA A 133 0.49 -3.53 21.92
C ALA A 133 0.31 -3.81 23.41
#